data_552d3fe9febaa710138775f94e4a47d8
#
_entry.id   552d3fe9febaa710138775f94e4a47d8
#
_cell.length_a   1.000
_cell.length_b   1.000
_cell.length_c   1.000
_cell.angle_alpha   90.00
_cell.angle_beta   90.00
_cell.angle_gamma   90.00
#
_symmetry.space_group_name_H-M   'P 1'
#
loop_
_entity.id
_entity.type
_entity.pdbx_description
1 polymer ?
#
loop_
_entity_poly.entity_id
_entity_poly.type
_entity_poly.pdbx_seq_one_letter_code
_entity_poly.pdbx_strand_id
1 'polypeptide(L)'
;QTAGNTGGGYTNRGSGETKLELNKRVIEKRISNLSKELKEIESVHEDQRRARERSSIKTVALVGYTNAGKSTTMNGLLKLLEQPTNKEVFEKDMLFATLDTSIRKIKLPDNKEFFLSDTVGFVSDLPHQLVKAFRTTLSEANQADLLIQVIDGSDEHAKDMIETTKQTLDEIGVKD
;
A
#
# COMPACT_ATOMS: atom_id res chain seq x y z
N GLN A 1 49.69 -49.68 -39.83
CA GLN A 1 49.68 -49.44 -38.36
C GLN A 1 48.94 -48.13 -38.11
N THR A 2 47.79 -48.24 -37.78
CA THR A 2 46.83 -47.79 -36.79
C THR A 2 47.30 -46.68 -35.86
N ALA A 3 46.58 -45.58 -35.84
CA ALA A 3 46.19 -44.89 -34.60
C ALA A 3 45.01 -44.00 -34.87
N GLY A 4 43.86 -44.37 -34.36
CA GLY A 4 42.67 -43.53 -34.30
C GLY A 4 42.83 -42.41 -33.28
N ASN A 5 42.35 -41.22 -33.63
CA ASN A 5 42.21 -40.13 -32.68
C ASN A 5 40.72 -39.78 -32.54
N THR A 6 40.15 -40.25 -31.44
CA THR A 6 38.82 -39.95 -31.00
C THR A 6 38.83 -38.57 -30.30
N GLY A 7 38.47 -37.51 -31.05
CA GLY A 7 38.22 -36.18 -30.52
C GLY A 7 36.92 -36.17 -29.70
N GLY A 8 37.03 -36.19 -28.38
CA GLY A 8 35.90 -36.02 -27.47
C GLY A 8 35.33 -34.60 -27.58
N GLY A 9 34.11 -34.48 -28.04
CA GLY A 9 33.35 -33.22 -28.01
C GLY A 9 33.03 -32.83 -26.56
N TYR A 10 33.62 -31.75 -26.14
CA TYR A 10 33.22 -31.10 -24.86
C TYR A 10 31.86 -30.43 -25.10
N THR A 11 30.84 -31.09 -24.59
CA THR A 11 29.48 -30.52 -24.55
C THR A 11 29.44 -29.39 -23.51
N ASN A 12 29.32 -28.17 -23.99
CA ASN A 12 29.16 -26.92 -23.24
C ASN A 12 27.77 -26.82 -22.54
N ARG A 13 27.25 -27.94 -22.02
CA ARG A 13 25.94 -27.99 -21.32
C ARG A 13 25.96 -27.54 -19.84
N GLY A 14 27.14 -27.47 -19.19
CA GLY A 14 27.24 -27.21 -17.78
C GLY A 14 27.22 -25.74 -17.34
N SER A 15 27.64 -24.79 -18.20
CA SER A 15 27.77 -23.39 -17.77
C SER A 15 26.46 -22.59 -17.90
N GLY A 16 25.53 -23.02 -18.73
CA GLY A 16 24.22 -22.39 -18.88
C GLY A 16 23.26 -22.78 -17.74
N GLU A 17 23.26 -24.04 -17.35
CA GLU A 17 22.44 -24.54 -16.23
C GLU A 17 22.91 -23.98 -14.90
N THR A 18 24.22 -23.88 -14.67
CA THR A 18 24.78 -23.28 -13.43
C THR A 18 24.47 -21.79 -13.30
N LYS A 19 24.47 -21.00 -14.38
CA LYS A 19 24.07 -19.59 -14.35
C LYS A 19 22.59 -19.40 -14.06
N LEU A 20 21.74 -20.24 -14.63
CA LEU A 20 20.30 -20.20 -14.39
C LEU A 20 19.99 -20.56 -12.93
N GLU A 21 20.66 -21.58 -12.40
CA GLU A 21 20.49 -22.03 -11.03
C GLU A 21 21.01 -20.99 -10.01
N LEU A 22 22.15 -20.35 -10.30
CA LEU A 22 22.65 -19.24 -9.51
C LEU A 22 21.68 -18.04 -9.51
N ASN A 23 21.15 -17.65 -10.65
CA ASN A 23 20.17 -16.57 -10.76
C ASN A 23 18.90 -16.93 -10.00
N LYS A 24 18.41 -18.17 -10.09
CA LYS A 24 17.23 -18.63 -9.35
C LYS A 24 17.46 -18.51 -7.84
N ARG A 25 18.58 -18.97 -7.31
CA ARG A 25 18.95 -18.84 -5.89
C ARG A 25 19.04 -17.40 -5.42
N VAL A 26 19.58 -16.50 -6.24
CA VAL A 26 19.65 -15.06 -5.93
C VAL A 26 18.24 -14.47 -5.83
N ILE A 27 17.35 -14.81 -6.78
CA ILE A 27 15.97 -14.36 -6.77
C ILE A 27 15.21 -14.92 -5.56
N GLU A 28 15.33 -16.22 -5.30
CA GLU A 28 14.71 -16.88 -4.14
C GLU A 28 15.15 -16.26 -2.81
N LYS A 29 16.46 -15.97 -2.67
CA LYS A 29 17.01 -15.29 -1.50
C LYS A 29 16.45 -13.88 -1.36
N ARG A 30 16.30 -13.13 -2.48
CA ARG A 30 15.71 -11.79 -2.48
C ARG A 30 14.23 -11.81 -2.10
N ILE A 31 13.46 -12.77 -2.63
CA ILE A 31 12.06 -12.98 -2.25
C ILE A 31 11.95 -13.30 -0.75
N SER A 32 12.80 -14.19 -0.23
CA SER A 32 12.81 -14.54 1.18
C SER A 32 13.13 -13.34 2.08
N ASN A 33 14.13 -12.53 1.72
CA ASN A 33 14.47 -11.32 2.47
C ASN A 33 13.32 -10.30 2.45
N LEU A 34 12.76 -10.00 1.28
CA LEU A 34 11.62 -9.08 1.14
C LEU A 34 10.40 -9.56 1.93
N SER A 35 10.14 -10.88 1.93
CA SER A 35 9.04 -11.46 2.72
C SER A 35 9.28 -11.32 4.23
N LYS A 36 10.53 -11.31 4.67
CA LYS A 36 10.90 -11.10 6.07
C LYS A 36 10.72 -9.64 6.47
N GLU A 37 11.23 -8.72 5.65
CA GLU A 37 11.06 -7.27 5.85
C GLU A 37 9.57 -6.89 5.88
N LEU A 38 8.75 -7.48 5.00
CA LEU A 38 7.31 -7.26 4.96
C LEU A 38 6.63 -7.69 6.27
N LYS A 39 6.98 -8.85 6.80
CA LYS A 39 6.47 -9.32 8.10
C LYS A 39 6.88 -8.43 9.27
N GLU A 40 8.10 -7.90 9.25
CA GLU A 40 8.58 -6.97 10.27
C GLU A 40 7.78 -5.64 10.23
N ILE A 41 7.54 -5.11 9.02
CA ILE A 41 6.71 -3.93 8.81
C ILE A 41 5.27 -4.19 9.29
N GLU A 42 4.66 -5.31 8.89
CA GLU A 42 3.32 -5.72 9.33
C GLU A 42 3.22 -5.78 10.87
N SER A 43 4.23 -6.35 11.53
CA SER A 43 4.27 -6.43 12.99
C SER A 43 4.33 -5.04 13.64
N VAL A 44 5.14 -4.12 13.11
CA VAL A 44 5.24 -2.75 13.62
C VAL A 44 3.91 -2.00 13.44
N HIS A 45 3.27 -2.15 12.27
CA HIS A 45 1.95 -1.56 12.01
C HIS A 45 0.89 -2.12 12.97
N GLU A 46 0.91 -3.43 13.23
CA GLU A 46 -0.02 -4.08 14.14
C GLU A 46 0.15 -3.58 15.59
N ASP A 47 1.38 -3.41 16.06
CA ASP A 47 1.66 -2.87 17.40
C ASP A 47 1.21 -1.42 17.54
N GLN A 48 1.47 -0.58 16.53
CA GLN A 48 0.99 0.80 16.48
C GLN A 48 -0.54 0.86 16.48
N ARG A 49 -1.20 -0.05 15.76
CA ARG A 49 -2.64 -0.19 15.73
C ARG A 49 -3.20 -0.55 17.10
N ARG A 50 -2.67 -1.58 17.75
CA ARG A 50 -3.07 -1.99 19.11
C ARG A 50 -2.93 -0.87 20.12
N ALA A 51 -1.91 -0.02 19.97
CA ALA A 51 -1.74 1.17 20.80
C ALA A 51 -2.85 2.20 20.56
N ARG A 52 -3.30 2.38 19.29
CA ARG A 52 -4.45 3.27 18.97
C ARG A 52 -5.77 2.70 19.48
N GLU A 53 -6.02 1.41 19.32
CA GLU A 53 -7.23 0.74 19.80
C GLU A 53 -7.40 0.85 21.33
N ARG A 54 -6.30 0.88 22.08
CA ARG A 54 -6.32 1.10 23.53
C ARG A 54 -6.60 2.56 23.91
N SER A 55 -6.39 3.48 22.99
CA SER A 55 -6.79 4.87 23.17
C SER A 55 -8.29 4.99 22.87
N SER A 56 -9.02 5.78 23.64
CA SER A 56 -10.43 6.09 23.36
C SER A 56 -10.61 7.04 22.16
N ILE A 57 -9.51 7.31 21.42
CA ILE A 57 -9.49 8.25 20.29
C ILE A 57 -9.98 7.54 19.05
N LYS A 58 -11.00 8.10 18.41
CA LYS A 58 -11.60 7.56 17.18
C LYS A 58 -10.66 7.68 15.99
N THR A 59 -10.79 6.75 15.06
CA THR A 59 -10.01 6.73 13.82
C THR A 59 -10.91 7.02 12.62
N VAL A 60 -10.49 7.95 11.80
CA VAL A 60 -11.14 8.33 10.55
C VAL A 60 -10.19 8.00 9.40
N ALA A 61 -10.65 7.30 8.37
CA ALA A 61 -9.83 7.01 7.20
C ALA A 61 -10.36 7.70 5.95
N LEU A 62 -9.45 8.32 5.19
CA LEU A 62 -9.72 8.85 3.88
C LEU A 62 -9.61 7.72 2.86
N VAL A 63 -10.67 7.44 2.14
CA VAL A 63 -10.73 6.45 1.07
C VAL A 63 -11.14 7.11 -0.24
N GLY A 64 -10.87 6.49 -1.35
CA GLY A 64 -11.26 7.00 -2.65
C GLY A 64 -10.28 6.62 -3.74
N TYR A 65 -10.64 6.96 -4.96
CA TYR A 65 -9.85 6.63 -6.14
C TYR A 65 -8.46 7.25 -6.08
N THR A 66 -7.50 6.66 -6.82
CA THR A 66 -6.17 7.26 -6.93
C THR A 66 -6.28 8.67 -7.52
N ASN A 67 -5.44 9.58 -7.04
CA ASN A 67 -5.45 10.99 -7.46
C ASN A 67 -6.75 11.78 -7.16
N ALA A 68 -7.66 11.25 -6.36
CA ALA A 68 -8.89 11.96 -5.96
C ALA A 68 -8.66 13.09 -4.94
N GLY A 69 -7.42 13.34 -4.52
CA GLY A 69 -7.07 14.44 -3.61
C GLY A 69 -7.08 14.07 -2.11
N LYS A 70 -6.98 12.79 -1.73
CA LYS A 70 -6.97 12.36 -0.33
C LYS A 70 -5.86 13.03 0.49
N SER A 71 -4.62 12.94 0.04
CA SER A 71 -3.45 13.56 0.70
C SER A 71 -3.57 15.08 0.75
N THR A 72 -4.08 15.69 -0.32
CA THR A 72 -4.36 17.14 -0.38
C THR A 72 -5.41 17.54 0.64
N THR A 73 -6.47 16.73 0.79
CA THR A 73 -7.52 16.95 1.81
C THR A 73 -6.93 16.86 3.23
N MET A 74 -6.09 15.86 3.50
CA MET A 74 -5.40 15.73 4.79
C MET A 74 -4.52 16.95 5.09
N ASN A 75 -3.69 17.36 4.13
CA ASN A 75 -2.80 18.51 4.28
C ASN A 75 -3.59 19.82 4.45
N GLY A 76 -4.67 19.98 3.70
CA GLY A 76 -5.58 21.13 3.84
C GLY A 76 -6.19 21.22 5.23
N LEU A 77 -6.63 20.08 5.78
CA LEU A 77 -7.19 20.01 7.14
C LEU A 77 -6.15 20.34 8.21
N LEU A 78 -4.92 19.82 8.06
CA LEU A 78 -3.82 20.12 8.98
C LEU A 78 -3.47 21.63 8.98
N LYS A 79 -3.42 22.25 7.80
CA LYS A 79 -3.19 23.69 7.66
C LYS A 79 -4.32 24.51 8.27
N LEU A 80 -5.58 24.14 8.03
CA LEU A 80 -6.76 24.82 8.56
C LEU A 80 -6.79 24.83 10.09
N LEU A 81 -6.33 23.74 10.72
CA LEU A 81 -6.34 23.57 12.17
C LEU A 81 -5.02 24.01 12.82
N GLU A 82 -4.14 24.70 12.07
CA GLU A 82 -2.83 25.19 12.55
C GLU A 82 -1.98 24.10 13.25
N GLN A 83 -2.16 22.86 12.82
CA GLN A 83 -1.41 21.74 13.38
C GLN A 83 0.05 21.78 12.89
N PRO A 84 1.04 21.41 13.71
CA PRO A 84 2.43 21.36 13.27
C PRO A 84 2.60 20.36 12.12
N THR A 85 2.92 20.86 10.93
CA THR A 85 3.08 20.10 9.70
C THR A 85 4.49 19.49 9.57
N ASN A 86 5.06 18.97 10.65
CA ASN A 86 6.43 18.45 10.68
C ASN A 86 6.75 17.35 9.65
N LYS A 87 5.73 16.82 8.98
CA LYS A 87 5.84 15.99 7.78
C LYS A 87 4.56 16.21 6.97
N GLU A 88 4.60 17.08 5.99
CA GLU A 88 3.55 17.16 4.98
C GLU A 88 3.45 15.80 4.29
N VAL A 89 2.23 15.30 4.12
CA VAL A 89 1.98 14.10 3.35
C VAL A 89 2.34 14.43 1.90
N PHE A 90 3.10 13.56 1.29
CA PHE A 90 3.66 13.79 -0.04
C PHE A 90 2.53 13.86 -1.07
N GLU A 91 2.30 15.04 -1.61
CA GLU A 91 1.36 15.28 -2.69
C GLU A 91 2.08 15.13 -4.03
N LYS A 92 1.71 14.15 -4.82
CA LYS A 92 2.13 14.03 -6.22
C LYS A 92 0.94 13.72 -7.09
N ASP A 93 0.89 14.39 -8.21
CA ASP A 93 -0.04 14.09 -9.29
C ASP A 93 0.42 12.84 -10.06
N MET A 94 0.34 11.69 -9.40
CA MET A 94 0.68 10.40 -9.98
C MET A 94 -0.09 9.29 -9.27
N LEU A 95 -0.31 8.20 -10.01
CA LEU A 95 -0.96 7.00 -9.50
C LEU A 95 -0.17 6.46 -8.30
N PHE A 96 -0.89 6.08 -7.23
CA PHE A 96 -0.31 5.53 -6.01
C PHE A 96 0.74 6.45 -5.34
N ALA A 97 0.48 7.76 -5.33
CA ALA A 97 1.35 8.70 -4.61
C ALA A 97 1.50 8.31 -3.12
N THR A 98 0.44 7.80 -2.52
CA THR A 98 0.43 7.23 -1.17
C THR A 98 0.45 5.71 -1.28
N LEU A 99 1.60 5.09 -1.03
CA LEU A 99 1.79 3.63 -0.96
C LEU A 99 1.78 3.12 0.49
N ASP A 100 2.10 3.98 1.44
CA ASP A 100 2.09 3.69 2.86
C ASP A 100 1.07 4.59 3.57
N THR A 101 0.36 4.04 4.54
CA THR A 101 -0.68 4.77 5.25
C THR A 101 -0.06 5.84 6.14
N SER A 102 -0.40 7.10 5.92
CA SER A 102 0.00 8.20 6.77
C SER A 102 -1.07 8.50 7.81
N ILE A 103 -0.74 8.38 9.09
CA ILE A 103 -1.67 8.63 10.19
C ILE A 103 -1.27 9.89 10.93
N ARG A 104 -2.23 10.77 11.17
CA ARG A 104 -2.07 12.02 11.92
C ARG A 104 -3.11 12.13 13.02
N LYS A 105 -2.68 12.58 14.18
CA LYS A 105 -3.60 12.94 15.25
C LYS A 105 -4.09 14.36 15.00
N ILE A 106 -5.38 14.51 14.86
CA ILE A 106 -6.06 15.79 14.63
C ILE A 106 -6.72 16.24 15.92
N LYS A 107 -6.52 17.51 16.28
CA LYS A 107 -7.19 18.15 17.40
C LYS A 107 -8.11 19.24 16.88
N LEU A 108 -9.39 19.13 17.20
CA LEU A 108 -10.40 20.12 16.83
C LEU A 108 -10.41 21.30 17.80
N PRO A 109 -10.98 22.46 17.42
CA PRO A 109 -11.07 23.64 18.29
C PRO A 109 -11.83 23.39 19.60
N ASP A 110 -12.74 22.43 19.63
CA ASP A 110 -13.50 21.99 20.82
C ASP A 110 -12.73 20.97 21.69
N ASN A 111 -11.42 20.83 21.47
CA ASN A 111 -10.52 19.88 22.14
C ASN A 111 -10.81 18.40 21.88
N LYS A 112 -11.73 18.05 21.00
CA LYS A 112 -11.86 16.66 20.56
C LYS A 112 -10.70 16.26 19.66
N GLU A 113 -10.30 15.01 19.80
CA GLU A 113 -9.17 14.45 19.06
C GLU A 113 -9.60 13.20 18.29
N PHE A 114 -9.05 13.02 17.10
CA PHE A 114 -9.19 11.80 16.31
C PHE A 114 -7.93 11.52 15.51
N PHE A 115 -7.73 10.27 15.11
CA PHE A 115 -6.70 9.90 14.16
C PHE A 115 -7.27 10.00 12.74
N LEU A 116 -6.58 10.72 11.86
CA LEU A 116 -6.89 10.77 10.45
C LEU A 116 -5.84 9.97 9.67
N SER A 117 -6.30 9.01 8.90
CA SER A 117 -5.49 8.11 8.10
C SER A 117 -5.68 8.44 6.61
N ASP A 118 -4.58 8.70 5.89
CA ASP A 118 -4.56 8.76 4.42
C ASP A 118 -4.20 7.37 3.90
N THR A 119 -5.10 6.79 3.10
CA THR A 119 -4.94 5.43 2.60
C THR A 119 -4.52 5.41 1.13
N VAL A 120 -4.10 4.24 0.67
CA VAL A 120 -3.81 4.00 -0.75
C VAL A 120 -5.05 4.27 -1.61
N GLY A 121 -4.85 4.89 -2.77
CA GLY A 121 -5.92 5.13 -3.73
C GLY A 121 -6.35 3.85 -4.45
N PHE A 122 -7.65 3.72 -4.67
CA PHE A 122 -8.20 2.64 -5.48
C PHE A 122 -8.02 2.92 -6.97
N VAL A 123 -7.96 1.88 -7.78
CA VAL A 123 -7.97 1.93 -9.24
C VAL A 123 -8.90 0.84 -9.77
N SER A 124 -9.46 1.06 -10.96
CA SER A 124 -10.21 0.02 -11.67
C SER A 124 -9.28 -1.13 -12.06
N ASP A 125 -9.83 -2.34 -12.11
CA ASP A 125 -9.13 -3.54 -12.56
C ASP A 125 -7.81 -3.84 -11.83
N LEU A 126 -7.78 -3.66 -10.51
CA LEU A 126 -6.64 -4.08 -9.69
C LEU A 126 -6.41 -5.60 -9.85
N PRO A 127 -5.24 -6.03 -10.33
CA PRO A 127 -4.93 -7.46 -10.36
C PRO A 127 -5.07 -8.06 -8.96
N HIS A 128 -5.73 -9.22 -8.83
CA HIS A 128 -5.96 -9.89 -7.54
C HIS A 128 -4.70 -10.07 -6.69
N GLN A 129 -3.52 -10.18 -7.33
CA GLN A 129 -2.24 -10.26 -6.63
C GLN A 129 -1.89 -8.95 -5.91
N LEU A 130 -2.23 -7.79 -6.52
CA LEU A 130 -2.03 -6.48 -5.92
C LEU A 130 -3.07 -6.20 -4.83
N VAL A 131 -4.31 -6.61 -4.99
CA VAL A 131 -5.33 -6.51 -3.91
C VAL A 131 -4.84 -7.20 -2.64
N LYS A 132 -4.21 -8.38 -2.78
CA LYS A 132 -3.64 -9.09 -1.64
C LYS A 132 -2.48 -8.33 -0.97
N ALA A 133 -1.62 -7.70 -1.77
CA ALA A 133 -0.52 -6.88 -1.25
C ALA A 133 -1.02 -5.60 -0.58
N PHE A 134 -2.08 -4.98 -1.10
CA PHE A 134 -2.69 -3.77 -0.52
C PHE A 134 -3.60 -4.06 0.68
N ARG A 135 -3.97 -5.31 0.94
CA ARG A 135 -4.81 -5.66 2.10
C ARG A 135 -4.25 -5.11 3.41
N THR A 136 -2.94 -5.11 3.58
CA THR A 136 -2.29 -4.61 4.79
C THR A 136 -2.46 -3.10 4.91
N THR A 137 -2.27 -2.34 3.83
CA THR A 137 -2.45 -0.88 3.80
C THR A 137 -3.93 -0.47 3.83
N LEU A 138 -4.82 -1.30 3.26
CA LEU A 138 -6.26 -1.09 3.31
C LEU A 138 -6.90 -1.58 4.62
N SER A 139 -6.18 -2.31 5.46
CA SER A 139 -6.66 -2.75 6.77
C SER A 139 -6.98 -1.58 7.71
N GLU A 140 -6.34 -0.43 7.52
CA GLU A 140 -6.65 0.80 8.24
C GLU A 140 -8.06 1.32 7.90
N ALA A 141 -8.52 1.16 6.65
CA ALA A 141 -9.89 1.50 6.27
C ALA A 141 -10.90 0.58 6.95
N ASN A 142 -10.61 -0.74 7.01
CA ASN A 142 -11.51 -1.73 7.64
C ASN A 142 -11.67 -1.53 9.16
N GLN A 143 -10.75 -0.81 9.78
CA GLN A 143 -10.75 -0.61 11.24
C GLN A 143 -11.07 0.81 11.65
N ALA A 144 -11.29 1.70 10.70
CA ALA A 144 -11.70 3.06 10.99
C ALA A 144 -13.12 3.08 11.56
N ASP A 145 -13.35 3.95 12.55
CA ASP A 145 -14.69 4.22 13.08
C ASP A 145 -15.55 5.00 12.08
N LEU A 146 -14.90 5.72 11.14
CA LEU A 146 -15.56 6.49 10.09
C LEU A 146 -14.71 6.48 8.83
N LEU A 147 -15.34 6.25 7.70
CA LEU A 147 -14.74 6.41 6.38
C LEU A 147 -15.23 7.69 5.71
N ILE A 148 -14.30 8.45 5.17
CA ILE A 148 -14.59 9.63 4.34
C ILE A 148 -14.13 9.34 2.93
N GLN A 149 -15.08 9.18 2.01
CA GLN A 149 -14.78 9.01 0.59
C GLN A 149 -14.47 10.36 -0.04
N VAL A 150 -13.26 10.50 -0.56
CA VAL A 150 -12.81 11.68 -1.32
C VAL A 150 -13.01 11.41 -2.81
N ILE A 151 -13.66 12.34 -3.49
CA ILE A 151 -14.05 12.21 -4.90
C ILE A 151 -13.62 13.49 -5.63
N ASP A 152 -12.97 13.31 -6.79
CA ASP A 152 -12.77 14.43 -7.71
C ASP A 152 -14.07 14.68 -8.48
N GLY A 153 -14.80 15.71 -8.07
CA GLY A 153 -16.07 16.08 -8.70
C GLY A 153 -15.92 16.72 -10.09
N SER A 154 -14.71 17.04 -10.53
CA SER A 154 -14.43 17.57 -11.86
C SER A 154 -14.23 16.47 -12.91
N ASP A 155 -14.00 15.22 -12.48
CA ASP A 155 -13.80 14.08 -13.36
C ASP A 155 -15.15 13.57 -13.90
N GLU A 156 -15.24 13.38 -15.21
CA GLU A 156 -16.44 12.87 -15.88
C GLU A 156 -16.80 11.43 -15.46
N HIS A 157 -15.81 10.65 -14.97
CA HIS A 157 -15.96 9.30 -14.46
C HIS A 157 -16.15 9.22 -12.93
N ALA A 158 -16.45 10.34 -12.28
CA ALA A 158 -16.59 10.39 -10.81
C ALA A 158 -17.56 9.34 -10.25
N LYS A 159 -18.65 9.03 -10.97
CA LYS A 159 -19.62 8.02 -10.56
C LYS A 159 -19.04 6.61 -10.59
N ASP A 160 -18.28 6.27 -11.63
CA ASP A 160 -17.63 4.97 -11.77
C ASP A 160 -16.53 4.79 -10.70
N MET A 161 -15.82 5.87 -10.38
CA MET A 161 -14.84 5.90 -9.30
C MET A 161 -15.45 5.67 -7.91
N ILE A 162 -16.63 6.22 -7.66
CA ILE A 162 -17.41 5.97 -6.43
C ILE A 162 -17.75 4.49 -6.32
N GLU A 163 -18.29 3.92 -7.40
CA GLU A 163 -18.70 2.51 -7.43
C GLU A 163 -17.51 1.57 -7.27
N THR A 164 -16.42 1.81 -8.00
CA THR A 164 -15.16 1.05 -7.86
C THR A 164 -14.63 1.10 -6.42
N THR A 165 -14.68 2.27 -5.79
CA THR A 165 -14.25 2.42 -4.39
C THR A 165 -15.10 1.58 -3.46
N LYS A 166 -16.43 1.59 -3.61
CA LYS A 166 -17.36 0.79 -2.81
C LYS A 166 -17.13 -0.69 -3.00
N GLN A 167 -17.06 -1.17 -4.24
CA GLN A 167 -16.80 -2.58 -4.55
C GLN A 167 -15.50 -3.06 -3.92
N THR A 168 -14.43 -2.25 -4.00
CA THR A 168 -13.15 -2.62 -3.39
C THR A 168 -13.23 -2.66 -1.86
N LEU A 169 -13.96 -1.73 -1.23
CA LEU A 169 -14.22 -1.75 0.21
C LEU A 169 -14.97 -3.01 0.64
N ASP A 170 -15.99 -3.41 -0.11
CA ASP A 170 -16.75 -4.65 0.13
C ASP A 170 -15.85 -5.90 0.01
N GLU A 171 -14.97 -5.96 -1.01
CA GLU A 171 -14.03 -7.07 -1.23
C GLU A 171 -13.02 -7.23 -0.08
N ILE A 172 -12.63 -6.15 0.57
CA ILE A 172 -11.72 -6.19 1.74
C ILE A 172 -12.46 -6.41 3.06
N GLY A 173 -13.81 -6.47 3.01
CA GLY A 173 -14.66 -6.81 4.16
C GLY A 173 -15.02 -5.61 5.04
N VAL A 174 -14.93 -4.40 4.53
CA VAL A 174 -15.49 -3.21 5.19
C VAL A 174 -17.02 -3.36 5.14
N LYS A 175 -17.65 -3.29 6.29
CA LYS A 175 -19.13 -3.32 6.42
C LYS A 175 -19.61 -1.93 6.77
N ASP A 176 -20.75 -1.55 6.20
CA ASP A 176 -21.51 -0.35 6.57
C ASP A 176 -21.93 -0.35 8.05
#